data_8858f3fd2f98728c3030f9a4bb0bf6e4
#
_entry.id   8858f3fd2f98728c3030f9a4bb0bf6e4
#
_cell.length_a   1.000
_cell.length_b   1.000
_cell.length_c   1.000
_cell.angle_alpha   90.00
_cell.angle_beta   90.00
_cell.angle_gamma   90.00
#
_symmetry.space_group_name_H-M   'P 1'
#
loop_
_entity.id
_entity.type
_entity.pdbx_description
1 polymer ?
#
loop_
_entity_poly.entity_id
_entity_poly.type
_entity_poly.pdbx_seq_one_letter_code
_entity_poly.pdbx_strand_id
1 'polypeptide(L)'
;MNKLVALAVAAAFAAPALSQDKPKPPPAWHQGKPAAMAESKLAPHAGKMTETPTGDIPVSKLKVPAGFKAELWASGMPGGRAMAVSDDGKKVYLGTRVIGRVYEVTDAGGKRTVRVVVDKLTQPAGVAFNKGALYVFAIDKVLKFDGIAGNPNAQPQDLTAKFDLPPEQHHNWKYVAFGPDGKLYVPFGSPCNICEPPTKEYGQIRRYNADGSGKEVIATGVRNSVGFDWHPKTKELWFTDHGRDWAGDKGFEDELNRLTKVGQNFGFPYCHANGQPDPEIKKADPCKGVTRPVALMGPHAAAMGIKWYTGKMFPAEYQNTAFIVRKGSWNREKPFGFDVVNVRVGEDGKASIRPFATGWQEGGEGYKFWGRPAYVAQMPDGALLVSDEQVGAIYRISYQKPKAAAKKQ
;
A
#
# COMPACT_ATOMS: atom_id res chain seq x y z
N MET A 1 -35.34 22.61 -86.51
CA MET A 1 -34.13 23.12 -85.81
C MET A 1 -34.36 22.93 -84.32
N ASN A 2 -33.96 21.75 -83.81
CA ASN A 2 -34.14 21.43 -82.40
C ASN A 2 -32.76 21.54 -81.71
N LYS A 3 -32.67 22.44 -80.69
CA LYS A 3 -31.49 22.57 -79.83
C LYS A 3 -31.68 21.61 -78.66
N LEU A 4 -30.80 20.63 -78.58
CA LEU A 4 -30.61 19.80 -77.38
C LEU A 4 -29.80 20.59 -76.34
N VAL A 5 -30.38 20.73 -75.14
CA VAL A 5 -29.67 21.24 -73.93
C VAL A 5 -29.21 20.03 -73.15
N ALA A 6 -27.91 19.87 -73.04
CA ALA A 6 -27.30 18.84 -72.16
C ALA A 6 -27.19 19.39 -70.76
N LEU A 7 -27.85 18.75 -69.78
CA LEU A 7 -27.69 18.98 -68.35
C LEU A 7 -26.53 18.15 -67.89
N ALA A 8 -25.43 18.80 -67.39
CA ALA A 8 -24.37 18.16 -66.71
C ALA A 8 -24.69 18.07 -65.20
N VAL A 9 -24.87 16.85 -64.70
CA VAL A 9 -25.05 16.58 -63.28
C VAL A 9 -23.66 16.44 -62.67
N ALA A 10 -23.24 17.41 -61.84
CA ALA A 10 -22.01 17.32 -61.06
C ALA A 10 -22.30 16.48 -59.78
N ALA A 11 -21.78 15.26 -59.71
CA ALA A 11 -21.78 14.45 -58.51
C ALA A 11 -20.67 14.93 -57.57
N ALA A 12 -21.03 15.56 -56.46
CA ALA A 12 -20.13 15.91 -55.37
C ALA A 12 -19.86 14.66 -54.55
N PHE A 13 -18.67 14.09 -54.67
CA PHE A 13 -18.18 13.08 -53.73
C PHE A 13 -17.82 13.77 -52.42
N ALA A 14 -18.63 13.56 -51.37
CA ALA A 14 -18.29 13.89 -50.02
C ALA A 14 -17.22 12.87 -49.53
N ALA A 15 -15.99 13.33 -49.36
CA ALA A 15 -14.97 12.53 -48.73
C ALA A 15 -15.36 12.25 -47.25
N PRO A 16 -15.21 11.01 -46.74
CA PRO A 16 -15.47 10.73 -45.34
C PRO A 16 -14.51 11.55 -44.48
N ALA A 17 -15.06 12.32 -43.54
CA ALA A 17 -14.28 13.01 -42.52
C ALA A 17 -13.57 11.94 -41.69
N LEU A 18 -12.24 11.87 -41.81
CA LEU A 18 -11.40 11.09 -40.92
C LEU A 18 -11.64 11.65 -39.51
N SER A 19 -12.32 10.87 -38.69
CA SER A 19 -12.41 11.09 -37.25
C SER A 19 -10.97 11.12 -36.75
N GLN A 20 -10.43 12.30 -36.43
CA GLN A 20 -9.18 12.42 -35.71
C GLN A 20 -9.49 11.91 -34.28
N ASP A 21 -9.11 10.67 -34.01
CA ASP A 21 -9.10 10.16 -32.65
C ASP A 21 -8.36 11.16 -31.75
N LYS A 22 -9.09 11.78 -30.84
CA LYS A 22 -8.46 12.65 -29.84
C LYS A 22 -7.37 11.83 -29.14
N PRO A 23 -6.16 12.35 -29.02
CA PRO A 23 -5.09 11.63 -28.33
C PRO A 23 -5.60 11.17 -26.96
N LYS A 24 -5.41 9.90 -26.66
CA LYS A 24 -5.79 9.35 -25.36
C LYS A 24 -5.13 10.19 -24.26
N PRO A 25 -5.87 10.59 -23.22
CA PRO A 25 -5.26 11.34 -22.11
C PRO A 25 -4.09 10.53 -21.54
N PRO A 26 -2.98 11.20 -21.15
CA PRO A 26 -1.85 10.51 -20.55
C PRO A 26 -2.32 9.73 -19.31
N PRO A 27 -1.68 8.62 -18.98
CA PRO A 27 -2.00 7.85 -17.78
C PRO A 27 -2.03 8.77 -16.54
N ALA A 28 -2.94 8.50 -15.61
CA ALA A 28 -3.13 9.34 -14.41
C ALA A 28 -1.85 9.61 -13.61
N TRP A 29 -0.89 8.68 -13.63
CA TRP A 29 0.41 8.83 -13.01
C TRP A 29 1.36 9.81 -13.72
N HIS A 30 1.10 10.17 -14.98
CA HIS A 30 1.82 11.22 -15.72
C HIS A 30 1.36 12.63 -15.34
N GLN A 31 0.20 12.76 -14.71
CA GLN A 31 -0.31 14.06 -14.29
C GLN A 31 0.63 14.67 -13.26
N GLY A 32 0.96 15.93 -13.43
CA GLY A 32 1.90 16.64 -12.58
C GLY A 32 3.38 16.25 -12.80
N LYS A 33 3.71 15.65 -13.93
CA LYS A 33 5.12 15.48 -14.35
C LYS A 33 5.68 16.85 -14.72
N PRO A 34 6.72 17.38 -14.01
CA PRO A 34 7.32 18.65 -14.35
C PRO A 34 7.90 18.63 -15.77
N ALA A 35 7.91 19.76 -16.46
CA ALA A 35 8.52 19.88 -17.79
C ALA A 35 9.99 19.46 -17.79
N ALA A 36 10.73 19.80 -16.74
CA ALA A 36 12.12 19.37 -16.55
C ALA A 36 12.31 17.84 -16.46
N MET A 37 11.24 17.10 -16.16
CA MET A 37 11.25 15.63 -16.08
C MET A 37 10.57 14.99 -17.30
N ALA A 38 10.20 15.76 -18.33
CA ALA A 38 9.49 15.28 -19.52
C ALA A 38 10.22 14.11 -20.19
N GLU A 39 11.53 14.20 -20.30
CA GLU A 39 12.41 13.19 -20.90
C GLU A 39 12.91 12.14 -19.89
N SER A 40 12.45 12.19 -18.64
CA SER A 40 12.89 11.24 -17.62
C SER A 40 12.49 9.81 -17.99
N LYS A 41 13.48 8.92 -17.99
CA LYS A 41 13.31 7.48 -18.19
C LYS A 41 12.87 6.73 -16.92
N LEU A 42 12.70 7.46 -15.81
CA LEU A 42 12.25 6.88 -14.55
C LEU A 42 10.84 6.30 -14.72
N ALA A 43 10.72 5.00 -14.67
CA ALA A 43 9.45 4.32 -14.80
C ALA A 43 8.66 4.35 -13.48
N PRO A 44 7.34 4.56 -13.51
CA PRO A 44 6.51 4.60 -12.31
C PRO A 44 6.28 3.22 -11.69
N HIS A 45 6.65 2.16 -12.36
CA HIS A 45 6.35 0.80 -11.93
C HIS A 45 7.59 -0.08 -11.95
N ALA A 46 7.71 -0.94 -10.94
CA ALA A 46 8.58 -2.10 -11.02
C ALA A 46 8.20 -2.93 -12.26
N GLY A 47 9.19 -3.60 -12.84
CA GLY A 47 9.00 -4.48 -13.98
C GLY A 47 7.96 -5.58 -13.71
N LYS A 48 7.75 -6.43 -14.69
CA LYS A 48 6.81 -7.55 -14.59
C LYS A 48 7.09 -8.38 -13.34
N MET A 49 6.07 -8.57 -12.49
CA MET A 49 6.16 -9.44 -11.33
C MET A 49 6.05 -10.88 -11.80
N THR A 50 7.07 -11.65 -11.54
CA THR A 50 7.13 -13.09 -11.86
C THR A 50 7.38 -13.86 -10.57
N GLU A 51 6.84 -15.06 -10.52
CA GLU A 51 7.18 -15.98 -9.44
C GLU A 51 8.69 -16.27 -9.46
N THR A 52 9.34 -16.07 -8.33
CA THR A 52 10.73 -16.45 -8.13
C THR A 52 10.76 -17.84 -7.51
N PRO A 53 11.50 -18.82 -8.11
CA PRO A 53 11.66 -20.12 -7.49
C PRO A 53 12.15 -20.01 -6.05
N THR A 54 11.61 -20.81 -5.16
CA THR A 54 11.90 -20.74 -3.72
C THR A 54 13.40 -20.78 -3.40
N GLY A 55 14.16 -21.62 -4.13
CA GLY A 55 15.60 -21.76 -3.96
C GLY A 55 16.43 -20.56 -4.43
N ASP A 56 15.85 -19.71 -5.27
CA ASP A 56 16.53 -18.54 -5.84
C ASP A 56 16.30 -17.27 -5.03
N ILE A 57 15.46 -17.31 -3.98
CA ILE A 57 15.19 -16.17 -3.12
C ILE A 57 16.36 -15.97 -2.15
N PRO A 58 17.14 -14.88 -2.26
CA PRO A 58 18.40 -14.72 -1.52
C PRO A 58 18.17 -14.22 -0.09
N VAL A 59 17.45 -14.98 0.73
CA VAL A 59 17.10 -14.64 2.12
C VAL A 59 18.33 -14.34 2.99
N SER A 60 19.46 -14.95 2.69
CA SER A 60 20.73 -14.71 3.39
C SER A 60 21.28 -13.30 3.25
N LYS A 61 20.79 -12.53 2.25
CA LYS A 61 21.13 -11.10 2.10
C LYS A 61 20.37 -10.21 3.09
N LEU A 62 19.28 -10.71 3.69
CA LEU A 62 18.54 -9.95 4.70
C LEU A 62 19.37 -9.74 5.95
N LYS A 63 19.38 -8.50 6.44
CA LYS A 63 20.10 -8.08 7.65
C LYS A 63 19.08 -7.59 8.67
N VAL A 64 19.17 -8.13 9.88
CA VAL A 64 18.36 -7.76 11.04
C VAL A 64 19.27 -7.53 12.26
N PRO A 65 18.82 -6.84 13.31
CA PRO A 65 19.62 -6.61 14.51
C PRO A 65 20.07 -7.92 15.20
N ALA A 66 21.09 -7.82 16.04
CA ALA A 66 21.60 -8.96 16.79
C ALA A 66 20.49 -9.63 17.63
N GLY A 67 20.47 -10.95 17.63
CA GLY A 67 19.45 -11.78 18.28
C GLY A 67 18.18 -11.98 17.45
N PHE A 68 17.99 -11.25 16.35
CA PHE A 68 16.91 -11.49 15.41
C PHE A 68 17.36 -12.45 14.30
N LYS A 69 16.38 -13.15 13.74
CA LYS A 69 16.53 -14.02 12.57
C LYS A 69 15.46 -13.69 11.57
N ALA A 70 15.85 -13.50 10.31
CA ALA A 70 14.94 -13.44 9.16
C ALA A 70 15.02 -14.76 8.40
N GLU A 71 13.88 -15.34 8.07
CA GLU A 71 13.81 -16.60 7.34
C GLU A 71 12.65 -16.55 6.32
N LEU A 72 12.77 -17.31 5.24
CA LEU A 72 11.68 -17.51 4.29
C LEU A 72 10.57 -18.31 4.98
N TRP A 73 9.38 -17.70 5.09
CA TRP A 73 8.23 -18.34 5.71
C TRP A 73 7.32 -19.03 4.68
N ALA A 74 7.06 -18.36 3.55
CA ALA A 74 6.33 -18.90 2.42
C ALA A 74 6.74 -18.21 1.11
N SER A 75 6.50 -18.82 -0.04
CA SER A 75 6.80 -18.28 -1.37
C SER A 75 5.78 -18.78 -2.40
N GLY A 76 5.93 -18.38 -3.67
CA GLY A 76 5.00 -18.76 -4.75
C GLY A 76 3.77 -17.83 -4.85
N MET A 77 3.86 -16.61 -4.32
CA MET A 77 2.76 -15.65 -4.26
C MET A 77 3.13 -14.30 -4.87
N PRO A 78 3.45 -14.25 -6.19
CA PRO A 78 3.87 -13.00 -6.83
C PRO A 78 2.84 -11.89 -6.64
N GLY A 79 3.30 -10.66 -6.45
CA GLY A 79 2.46 -9.49 -6.24
C GLY A 79 1.84 -9.37 -4.85
N GLY A 80 2.26 -10.21 -3.90
CA GLY A 80 1.70 -10.25 -2.54
C GLY A 80 1.93 -8.96 -1.76
N ARG A 81 0.87 -8.41 -1.16
CA ARG A 81 0.88 -7.14 -0.43
C ARG A 81 0.31 -7.29 0.97
N ALA A 82 -0.89 -6.76 1.22
CA ALA A 82 -1.50 -6.78 2.54
C ALA A 82 -1.72 -8.21 3.04
N MET A 83 -1.51 -8.40 4.33
CA MET A 83 -1.71 -9.66 5.01
C MET A 83 -2.78 -9.55 6.09
N ALA A 84 -3.62 -10.59 6.20
CA ALA A 84 -4.54 -10.76 7.30
C ALA A 84 -4.29 -12.13 7.96
N VAL A 85 -4.08 -12.14 9.27
CA VAL A 85 -3.82 -13.35 10.04
C VAL A 85 -5.14 -13.84 10.64
N SER A 86 -5.42 -15.14 10.56
CA SER A 86 -6.59 -15.76 11.22
C SER A 86 -6.49 -15.66 12.74
N ASP A 87 -7.63 -15.73 13.43
CA ASP A 87 -7.70 -15.58 14.88
C ASP A 87 -6.82 -16.59 15.63
N ASP A 88 -6.64 -17.79 15.09
CA ASP A 88 -5.80 -18.84 15.66
C ASP A 88 -4.32 -18.78 15.18
N GLY A 89 -4.01 -17.84 14.29
CA GLY A 89 -2.67 -17.64 13.72
C GLY A 89 -2.20 -18.72 12.75
N LYS A 90 -3.03 -19.70 12.42
CA LYS A 90 -2.63 -20.82 11.53
C LYS A 90 -2.73 -20.48 10.05
N LYS A 91 -3.48 -19.44 9.70
CA LYS A 91 -3.67 -19.00 8.33
C LYS A 91 -3.29 -17.54 8.15
N VAL A 92 -2.65 -17.26 7.03
CA VAL A 92 -2.34 -15.90 6.59
C VAL A 92 -2.90 -15.73 5.19
N TYR A 93 -3.79 -14.75 5.04
CA TYR A 93 -4.36 -14.36 3.75
C TYR A 93 -3.54 -13.21 3.17
N LEU A 94 -3.22 -13.29 1.88
CA LEU A 94 -2.36 -12.34 1.19
C LEU A 94 -3.07 -11.78 -0.04
N GLY A 95 -3.38 -10.50 -0.03
CA GLY A 95 -3.92 -9.79 -1.19
C GLY A 95 -2.83 -9.43 -2.19
N THR A 96 -3.19 -9.24 -3.47
CA THR A 96 -2.25 -8.84 -4.53
C THR A 96 -2.73 -7.60 -5.26
N ARG A 97 -1.80 -6.85 -5.87
CA ARG A 97 -2.19 -5.70 -6.69
C ARG A 97 -2.45 -6.11 -8.14
N VAL A 98 -1.42 -6.51 -8.88
CA VAL A 98 -1.52 -6.69 -10.34
C VAL A 98 -1.86 -8.12 -10.77
N ILE A 99 -1.70 -9.09 -9.88
CA ILE A 99 -1.90 -10.52 -10.19
C ILE A 99 -3.40 -10.89 -10.15
N GLY A 100 -4.20 -10.12 -9.42
CA GLY A 100 -5.66 -10.34 -9.36
C GLY A 100 -6.09 -11.49 -8.46
N ARG A 101 -5.23 -11.94 -7.53
CA ARG A 101 -5.45 -13.10 -6.66
C ARG A 101 -5.39 -12.74 -5.19
N VAL A 102 -6.09 -13.53 -4.39
CA VAL A 102 -5.87 -13.62 -2.95
C VAL A 102 -5.39 -15.02 -2.62
N TYR A 103 -4.30 -15.11 -1.89
CA TYR A 103 -3.71 -16.36 -1.44
C TYR A 103 -4.03 -16.63 0.03
N GLU A 104 -4.05 -17.90 0.40
CA GLU A 104 -4.02 -18.37 1.78
C GLU A 104 -2.75 -19.21 1.98
N VAL A 105 -2.01 -18.89 3.01
CA VAL A 105 -0.95 -19.74 3.54
C VAL A 105 -1.45 -20.42 4.80
N THR A 106 -1.48 -21.73 4.83
CA THR A 106 -1.78 -22.52 6.03
C THR A 106 -0.49 -23.02 6.65
N ASP A 107 -0.26 -22.76 7.94
CA ASP A 107 0.85 -23.31 8.71
C ASP A 107 0.38 -24.47 9.58
N ALA A 108 0.82 -25.67 9.26
CA ALA A 108 0.54 -26.89 9.98
C ALA A 108 1.84 -27.36 10.70
N GLY A 109 2.20 -26.68 11.78
CA GLY A 109 3.37 -27.04 12.61
C GLY A 109 4.70 -26.90 11.87
N GLY A 110 4.84 -25.85 11.03
CA GLY A 110 6.06 -25.58 10.26
C GLY A 110 6.00 -26.06 8.80
N LYS A 111 5.07 -26.94 8.45
CA LYS A 111 4.78 -27.27 7.04
C LYS A 111 3.76 -26.29 6.52
N ARG A 112 4.14 -25.49 5.52
CA ARG A 112 3.28 -24.46 4.93
C ARG A 112 2.80 -24.88 3.56
N THR A 113 1.51 -24.63 3.31
CA THR A 113 0.87 -24.83 2.03
C THR A 113 0.24 -23.55 1.54
N VAL A 114 0.34 -23.27 0.25
CA VAL A 114 -0.24 -22.09 -0.40
C VAL A 114 -1.36 -22.53 -1.32
N ARG A 115 -2.50 -21.84 -1.25
CA ARG A 115 -3.59 -21.99 -2.22
C ARG A 115 -4.13 -20.64 -2.67
N VAL A 116 -4.78 -20.61 -3.81
CA VAL A 116 -5.56 -19.46 -4.26
C VAL A 116 -6.95 -19.52 -3.60
N VAL A 117 -7.36 -18.44 -2.94
CA VAL A 117 -8.70 -18.28 -2.36
C VAL A 117 -9.68 -17.82 -3.42
N VAL A 118 -9.30 -16.78 -4.17
CA VAL A 118 -10.07 -16.21 -5.26
C VAL A 118 -9.11 -15.57 -6.27
N ASP A 119 -9.45 -15.60 -7.55
CA ASP A 119 -8.67 -14.97 -8.61
C ASP A 119 -9.55 -14.12 -9.55
N LYS A 120 -8.90 -13.54 -10.59
CA LYS A 120 -9.56 -12.69 -11.61
C LYS A 120 -10.27 -11.46 -11.03
N LEU A 121 -9.80 -10.96 -9.90
CA LEU A 121 -10.26 -9.70 -9.31
C LEU A 121 -9.38 -8.52 -9.76
N THR A 122 -9.95 -7.33 -9.80
CA THR A 122 -9.21 -6.11 -10.15
C THR A 122 -8.44 -5.60 -8.93
N GLN A 123 -7.13 -5.92 -8.85
CA GLN A 123 -6.24 -5.46 -7.78
C GLN A 123 -6.77 -5.73 -6.36
N PRO A 124 -7.03 -6.97 -5.96
CA PRO A 124 -7.55 -7.33 -4.63
C PRO A 124 -6.45 -7.23 -3.55
N ALA A 125 -5.91 -6.03 -3.36
CA ALA A 125 -4.80 -5.80 -2.43
C ALA A 125 -5.25 -5.78 -0.97
N GLY A 126 -6.50 -5.40 -0.69
CA GLY A 126 -7.04 -5.29 0.65
C GLY A 126 -7.57 -6.61 1.17
N VAL A 127 -7.04 -7.08 2.29
CA VAL A 127 -7.56 -8.24 3.00
C VAL A 127 -7.66 -7.93 4.50
N ALA A 128 -8.76 -8.31 5.14
CA ALA A 128 -8.95 -8.22 6.58
C ALA A 128 -9.63 -9.48 7.11
N PHE A 129 -9.20 -9.97 8.26
CA PHE A 129 -9.82 -11.12 8.92
C PHE A 129 -10.43 -10.66 10.24
N ASN A 130 -11.65 -11.06 10.50
CA ASN A 130 -12.37 -10.69 11.71
C ASN A 130 -13.45 -11.72 12.07
N LYS A 131 -13.40 -12.26 13.28
CA LYS A 131 -14.42 -13.18 13.82
C LYS A 131 -14.71 -14.35 12.86
N GLY A 132 -13.68 -14.98 12.33
CA GLY A 132 -13.79 -16.14 11.43
C GLY A 132 -14.12 -15.80 9.97
N ALA A 133 -14.32 -14.54 9.61
CA ALA A 133 -14.60 -14.12 8.25
C ALA A 133 -13.42 -13.37 7.61
N LEU A 134 -13.17 -13.65 6.34
CA LEU A 134 -12.22 -12.92 5.48
C LEU A 134 -12.98 -11.91 4.62
N TYR A 135 -12.53 -10.66 4.65
CA TYR A 135 -12.98 -9.59 3.77
C TYR A 135 -11.90 -9.34 2.71
N VAL A 136 -12.32 -9.29 1.45
CA VAL A 136 -11.44 -9.02 0.30
C VAL A 136 -11.92 -7.76 -0.39
N PHE A 137 -11.03 -6.78 -0.53
CA PHE A 137 -11.28 -5.52 -1.21
C PHE A 137 -10.44 -5.44 -2.48
N ALA A 138 -11.11 -5.58 -3.61
CA ALA A 138 -10.61 -5.19 -4.92
C ALA A 138 -10.97 -3.72 -5.20
N ILE A 139 -10.59 -3.19 -6.35
CA ILE A 139 -10.97 -1.82 -6.74
C ILE A 139 -12.48 -1.70 -6.91
N ASP A 140 -13.08 -2.67 -7.57
CA ASP A 140 -14.45 -2.70 -8.07
C ASP A 140 -15.33 -3.73 -7.34
N LYS A 141 -14.79 -4.41 -6.32
CA LYS A 141 -15.52 -5.49 -5.64
C LYS A 141 -15.14 -5.64 -4.18
N VAL A 142 -16.13 -5.96 -3.35
CA VAL A 142 -15.96 -6.35 -1.95
C VAL A 142 -16.59 -7.70 -1.71
N LEU A 143 -15.78 -8.66 -1.28
CA LEU A 143 -16.22 -10.02 -0.99
C LEU A 143 -16.00 -10.35 0.48
N LYS A 144 -16.95 -11.08 1.08
CA LYS A 144 -16.85 -11.62 2.43
C LYS A 144 -16.98 -13.14 2.39
N PHE A 145 -16.04 -13.84 3.01
CA PHE A 145 -16.02 -15.29 3.13
C PHE A 145 -16.22 -15.67 4.59
N ASP A 146 -17.43 -16.07 4.96
CA ASP A 146 -17.72 -16.51 6.32
C ASP A 146 -17.16 -17.90 6.58
N GLY A 147 -16.52 -18.09 7.72
CA GLY A 147 -15.99 -19.39 8.18
C GLY A 147 -14.85 -19.98 7.34
N ILE A 148 -14.21 -19.19 6.48
CA ILE A 148 -13.19 -19.67 5.52
C ILE A 148 -11.98 -20.34 6.20
N ALA A 149 -11.69 -19.97 7.44
CA ALA A 149 -10.58 -20.60 8.18
C ALA A 149 -10.83 -22.09 8.45
N GLY A 150 -12.09 -22.47 8.68
CA GLY A 150 -12.51 -23.87 8.88
C GLY A 150 -13.02 -24.54 7.60
N ASN A 151 -13.51 -23.77 6.62
CA ASN A 151 -14.04 -24.29 5.37
C ASN A 151 -13.35 -23.66 4.17
N PRO A 152 -12.35 -24.32 3.56
CA PRO A 152 -11.61 -23.77 2.42
C PRO A 152 -12.47 -23.54 1.17
N ASN A 153 -13.67 -24.13 1.12
CA ASN A 153 -14.63 -23.99 0.02
C ASN A 153 -15.75 -22.99 0.33
N ALA A 154 -15.61 -22.17 1.40
CA ALA A 154 -16.59 -21.14 1.74
C ALA A 154 -16.84 -20.24 0.52
N GLN A 155 -18.14 -20.05 0.19
CA GLN A 155 -18.54 -19.20 -0.92
C GLN A 155 -18.57 -17.74 -0.48
N PRO A 156 -18.16 -16.80 -1.34
CA PRO A 156 -18.19 -15.39 -1.01
C PRO A 156 -19.59 -14.80 -1.03
N GLN A 157 -19.88 -13.95 -0.08
CA GLN A 157 -20.97 -12.99 -0.14
C GLN A 157 -20.46 -11.73 -0.81
N ASP A 158 -21.16 -11.24 -1.85
CA ASP A 158 -20.84 -9.96 -2.49
C ASP A 158 -21.43 -8.79 -1.67
N LEU A 159 -20.57 -7.96 -1.14
CA LEU A 159 -20.92 -6.76 -0.37
C LEU A 159 -20.70 -5.47 -1.17
N THR A 160 -20.35 -5.54 -2.45
CA THR A 160 -19.92 -4.38 -3.26
C THR A 160 -20.89 -3.20 -3.17
N ALA A 161 -22.19 -3.46 -3.29
CA ALA A 161 -23.23 -2.41 -3.23
C ALA A 161 -23.34 -1.69 -1.88
N LYS A 162 -22.66 -2.19 -0.83
CA LYS A 162 -22.64 -1.58 0.52
C LYS A 162 -21.50 -0.56 0.68
N PHE A 163 -20.57 -0.54 -0.26
CA PHE A 163 -19.41 0.36 -0.24
C PHE A 163 -19.42 1.23 -1.47
N ASP A 164 -19.31 2.55 -1.30
CA ASP A 164 -19.24 3.50 -2.40
C ASP A 164 -17.84 3.47 -3.01
N LEU A 165 -17.55 2.46 -3.84
CA LEU A 165 -16.25 2.29 -4.47
C LEU A 165 -16.12 3.26 -5.66
N PRO A 166 -15.16 4.21 -5.64
CA PRO A 166 -14.91 5.05 -6.80
C PRO A 166 -14.36 4.21 -7.97
N PRO A 167 -14.69 4.58 -9.21
CA PRO A 167 -14.32 3.79 -10.40
C PRO A 167 -12.83 3.88 -10.76
N GLU A 168 -12.13 4.89 -10.27
CA GLU A 168 -10.74 5.14 -10.61
C GLU A 168 -9.81 4.07 -10.07
N GLN A 169 -8.87 3.63 -10.89
CA GLN A 169 -7.89 2.62 -10.48
C GLN A 169 -6.66 3.21 -9.78
N HIS A 170 -6.32 4.46 -10.09
CA HIS A 170 -5.14 5.12 -9.52
C HIS A 170 -5.33 5.39 -8.03
N HIS A 171 -4.36 5.00 -7.19
CA HIS A 171 -4.41 5.06 -5.72
C HIS A 171 -5.66 4.42 -5.08
N ASN A 172 -6.31 3.51 -5.77
CA ASN A 172 -7.54 2.89 -5.30
C ASN A 172 -7.38 1.43 -4.85
N TRP A 173 -6.16 0.88 -4.91
CA TRP A 173 -5.86 -0.39 -4.25
C TRP A 173 -5.89 -0.19 -2.74
N LYS A 174 -6.69 -0.99 -2.05
CA LYS A 174 -6.99 -0.80 -0.64
C LYS A 174 -5.96 -1.48 0.27
N TYR A 175 -5.75 -0.90 1.44
CA TYR A 175 -5.44 -1.62 2.66
C TYR A 175 -6.67 -1.52 3.56
N VAL A 176 -7.09 -2.61 4.18
CA VAL A 176 -8.29 -2.61 5.02
C VAL A 176 -7.99 -3.36 6.32
N ALA A 177 -8.55 -2.89 7.42
CA ALA A 177 -8.44 -3.56 8.71
C ALA A 177 -9.59 -3.19 9.64
N PHE A 178 -9.88 -4.05 10.61
CA PHE A 178 -10.84 -3.76 11.66
C PHE A 178 -10.16 -3.02 12.81
N GLY A 179 -10.76 -1.91 13.22
CA GLY A 179 -10.31 -1.11 14.35
C GLY A 179 -10.71 -1.69 15.72
N PRO A 180 -10.15 -1.13 16.80
CA PRO A 180 -10.51 -1.52 18.16
C PRO A 180 -11.97 -1.21 18.51
N ASP A 181 -12.64 -0.39 17.72
CA ASP A 181 -14.07 -0.09 17.78
C ASP A 181 -14.94 -1.11 17.02
N GLY A 182 -14.32 -2.15 16.43
CA GLY A 182 -14.98 -3.17 15.63
C GLY A 182 -15.44 -2.72 14.25
N LYS A 183 -15.12 -1.47 13.84
CA LYS A 183 -15.43 -0.96 12.51
C LYS A 183 -14.34 -1.31 11.50
N LEU A 184 -14.74 -1.44 10.25
CA LEU A 184 -13.86 -1.69 9.11
C LEU A 184 -13.40 -0.34 8.53
N TYR A 185 -12.09 -0.14 8.47
CA TYR A 185 -11.45 1.07 7.95
C TYR A 185 -10.96 0.85 6.54
N VAL A 186 -11.24 1.83 5.66
CA VAL A 186 -10.98 1.74 4.21
C VAL A 186 -10.46 3.09 3.70
N PRO A 187 -9.26 3.17 3.14
CA PRO A 187 -8.76 4.39 2.49
C PRO A 187 -9.25 4.47 1.05
N PHE A 188 -9.44 5.70 0.59
CA PHE A 188 -9.80 6.05 -0.78
C PHE A 188 -8.84 7.14 -1.26
N GLY A 189 -7.81 6.73 -1.97
CA GLY A 189 -6.75 7.63 -2.42
C GLY A 189 -7.20 8.61 -3.51
N SER A 190 -6.32 9.54 -3.86
CA SER A 190 -6.55 10.49 -4.94
C SER A 190 -6.56 9.79 -6.31
N PRO A 191 -7.42 10.21 -7.25
CA PRO A 191 -7.50 9.61 -8.59
C PRO A 191 -6.36 10.04 -9.52
N CYS A 192 -5.39 10.80 -9.02
CA CYS A 192 -4.31 11.41 -9.78
C CYS A 192 -3.00 11.48 -8.97
N ASN A 193 -1.90 11.79 -9.64
CA ASN A 193 -0.66 12.15 -8.95
C ASN A 193 -0.85 13.42 -8.11
N ILE A 194 -1.30 14.49 -8.77
CA ILE A 194 -1.63 15.77 -8.15
C ILE A 194 -2.78 16.43 -8.91
N CYS A 195 -3.90 16.68 -8.26
CA CYS A 195 -5.06 17.37 -8.78
C CYS A 195 -6.01 17.72 -7.64
N GLU A 196 -6.91 18.64 -7.87
CA GLU A 196 -8.13 18.72 -7.10
C GLU A 196 -9.00 17.51 -7.46
N PRO A 197 -9.35 16.61 -6.51
CA PRO A 197 -10.19 15.47 -6.82
C PRO A 197 -11.53 15.92 -7.43
N PRO A 198 -12.04 15.23 -8.45
CA PRO A 198 -13.26 15.62 -9.15
C PRO A 198 -14.51 15.54 -8.27
N THR A 199 -14.48 14.73 -7.25
CA THR A 199 -15.56 14.56 -6.27
C THR A 199 -15.01 14.43 -4.86
N LYS A 200 -15.91 14.47 -3.86
CA LYS A 200 -15.54 14.34 -2.44
C LYS A 200 -15.26 12.89 -2.01
N GLU A 201 -15.38 11.92 -2.89
CA GLU A 201 -15.16 10.49 -2.56
C GLU A 201 -13.68 10.11 -2.47
N TYR A 202 -12.78 10.96 -2.94
CA TYR A 202 -11.33 10.72 -2.97
C TYR A 202 -10.60 11.43 -1.83
N GLY A 203 -9.38 11.01 -1.60
CA GLY A 203 -8.50 11.64 -0.61
C GLY A 203 -8.98 11.48 0.83
N GLN A 204 -9.55 10.32 1.17
CA GLN A 204 -10.20 10.07 2.45
C GLN A 204 -9.79 8.76 3.09
N ILE A 205 -9.93 8.69 4.42
CA ILE A 205 -10.09 7.42 5.14
C ILE A 205 -11.52 7.39 5.69
N ARG A 206 -12.20 6.28 5.44
CA ARG A 206 -13.56 6.03 5.92
C ARG A 206 -13.60 4.82 6.85
N ARG A 207 -14.59 4.77 7.75
CA ARG A 207 -14.91 3.56 8.49
C ARG A 207 -16.38 3.20 8.31
N TYR A 208 -16.64 1.89 8.43
CA TYR A 208 -17.94 1.28 8.23
C TYR A 208 -18.20 0.24 9.31
N ASN A 209 -19.45 -0.14 9.53
CA ASN A 209 -19.76 -1.39 10.20
C ASN A 209 -19.29 -2.58 9.33
N ALA A 210 -19.17 -3.77 9.92
CA ALA A 210 -18.70 -4.97 9.22
C ALA A 210 -19.58 -5.37 8.01
N ASP A 211 -20.85 -4.96 8.01
CA ASP A 211 -21.81 -5.20 6.93
C ASP A 211 -21.81 -4.11 5.84
N GLY A 212 -20.92 -3.11 5.95
CA GLY A 212 -20.82 -1.98 5.04
C GLY A 212 -21.75 -0.80 5.35
N SER A 213 -22.60 -0.91 6.36
CA SER A 213 -23.43 0.21 6.81
C SER A 213 -22.65 1.23 7.67
N GLY A 214 -23.27 2.34 8.02
CA GLY A 214 -22.72 3.30 8.98
C GLY A 214 -21.44 4.00 8.48
N LYS A 215 -21.37 4.33 7.17
CA LYS A 215 -20.27 5.08 6.56
C LYS A 215 -19.98 6.38 7.30
N GLU A 216 -18.72 6.58 7.65
CA GLU A 216 -18.22 7.81 8.26
C GLU A 216 -16.85 8.17 7.67
N VAL A 217 -16.70 9.42 7.24
CA VAL A 217 -15.40 9.99 6.80
C VAL A 217 -14.65 10.46 8.04
N ILE A 218 -13.50 9.86 8.32
CA ILE A 218 -12.71 10.17 9.53
C ILE A 218 -11.50 11.04 9.27
N ALA A 219 -10.97 11.02 8.04
CA ALA A 219 -9.85 11.84 7.61
C ALA A 219 -10.03 12.28 6.16
N THR A 220 -9.54 13.48 5.82
CA THR A 220 -9.51 14.06 4.47
C THR A 220 -8.12 14.57 4.14
N GLY A 221 -7.89 14.95 2.88
CA GLY A 221 -6.58 15.44 2.46
C GLY A 221 -5.50 14.37 2.48
N VAL A 222 -5.87 13.10 2.28
CA VAL A 222 -4.99 11.93 2.24
C VAL A 222 -4.75 11.56 0.78
N ARG A 223 -3.49 11.59 0.32
CA ARG A 223 -3.19 11.30 -1.09
C ARG A 223 -3.27 9.82 -1.43
N ASN A 224 -2.54 8.98 -0.74
CA ASN A 224 -2.43 7.54 -1.01
C ASN A 224 -1.99 6.79 0.24
N SER A 225 -2.89 6.67 1.21
CA SER A 225 -2.65 5.83 2.38
C SER A 225 -2.94 4.38 2.04
N VAL A 226 -1.94 3.53 2.24
CA VAL A 226 -2.02 2.08 1.98
C VAL A 226 -1.53 1.26 3.17
N GLY A 227 -1.44 1.86 4.34
CA GLY A 227 -1.07 1.18 5.57
C GLY A 227 -1.47 1.99 6.79
N PHE A 228 -2.13 1.35 7.73
CA PHE A 228 -2.50 1.95 9.01
C PHE A 228 -2.61 0.89 10.11
N ASP A 229 -2.46 1.33 11.35
CA ASP A 229 -2.67 0.52 12.56
C ASP A 229 -3.00 1.43 13.74
N TRP A 230 -3.43 0.87 14.83
CA TRP A 230 -3.82 1.61 16.04
C TRP A 230 -2.75 1.54 17.12
N HIS A 231 -2.41 2.68 17.65
CA HIS A 231 -1.48 2.73 18.78
C HIS A 231 -2.01 1.92 19.97
N PRO A 232 -1.23 0.98 20.53
CA PRO A 232 -1.76 0.00 21.48
C PRO A 232 -2.31 0.61 22.77
N LYS A 233 -1.78 1.74 23.22
CA LYS A 233 -2.23 2.43 24.44
C LYS A 233 -3.33 3.45 24.16
N THR A 234 -3.13 4.37 23.21
CA THR A 234 -4.06 5.49 22.96
C THR A 234 -5.24 5.10 22.07
N LYS A 235 -5.14 3.97 21.34
CA LYS A 235 -6.12 3.52 20.34
C LYS A 235 -6.32 4.46 19.16
N GLU A 236 -5.50 5.49 19.02
CA GLU A 236 -5.52 6.40 17.89
C GLU A 236 -5.04 5.70 16.63
N LEU A 237 -5.63 6.08 15.51
CA LEU A 237 -5.24 5.59 14.19
C LEU A 237 -3.95 6.28 13.75
N TRP A 238 -2.98 5.48 13.31
CA TRP A 238 -1.75 5.94 12.66
C TRP A 238 -1.68 5.37 11.27
N PHE A 239 -1.33 6.18 10.29
CA PHE A 239 -1.30 5.76 8.90
C PHE A 239 -0.13 6.38 8.14
N THR A 240 0.34 5.65 7.13
CA THR A 240 1.31 6.15 6.16
C THR A 240 0.59 6.82 5.00
N ASP A 241 1.15 7.89 4.44
CA ASP A 241 0.65 8.53 3.23
C ASP A 241 1.81 8.85 2.28
N HIS A 242 1.63 8.61 0.99
CA HIS A 242 2.67 8.84 0.00
C HIS A 242 2.67 10.27 -0.50
N GLY A 243 3.84 10.90 -0.53
CA GLY A 243 4.08 12.17 -1.21
C GLY A 243 3.82 12.08 -2.71
N ARG A 244 3.65 13.23 -3.37
CA ARG A 244 3.43 13.28 -4.82
C ARG A 244 4.67 12.84 -5.60
N ASP A 245 4.42 12.28 -6.79
CA ASP A 245 5.47 11.82 -7.68
C ASP A 245 6.14 12.99 -8.44
N TRP A 246 7.25 12.69 -9.12
CA TRP A 246 8.00 13.59 -10.00
C TRP A 246 8.63 14.79 -9.30
N ALA A 247 9.08 14.60 -8.08
CA ALA A 247 9.76 15.64 -7.32
C ALA A 247 11.24 15.32 -7.03
N GLY A 248 11.75 14.20 -7.53
CA GLY A 248 13.16 13.80 -7.43
C GLY A 248 13.64 13.51 -6.01
N ASP A 249 14.96 13.54 -5.82
CA ASP A 249 15.60 13.16 -4.54
C ASP A 249 15.28 14.09 -3.37
N LYS A 250 14.88 15.33 -3.65
CA LYS A 250 14.49 16.34 -2.67
C LYS A 250 12.98 16.62 -2.68
N GLY A 251 12.20 15.68 -3.20
CA GLY A 251 10.75 15.81 -3.33
C GLY A 251 10.00 15.75 -2.00
N PHE A 252 8.68 15.82 -2.10
CA PHE A 252 7.80 15.71 -0.95
C PHE A 252 7.94 14.33 -0.31
N GLU A 253 8.20 14.35 0.99
CA GLU A 253 8.40 13.11 1.73
C GLU A 253 7.08 12.38 1.95
N ASP A 254 7.16 11.06 1.99
CA ASP A 254 6.09 10.24 2.54
C ASP A 254 5.92 10.54 4.03
N GLU A 255 4.74 10.33 4.55
CA GLU A 255 4.32 10.77 5.86
C GLU A 255 3.92 9.61 6.78
N LEU A 256 4.22 9.73 8.06
CA LEU A 256 3.56 9.00 9.13
C LEU A 256 2.62 9.96 9.87
N ASN A 257 1.35 9.74 9.71
CA ASN A 257 0.27 10.57 10.23
C ASN A 257 -0.40 9.95 11.45
N ARG A 258 -0.98 10.79 12.31
CA ARG A 258 -1.75 10.41 13.49
C ARG A 258 -3.10 11.11 13.49
N LEU A 259 -4.18 10.34 13.54
CA LEU A 259 -5.54 10.83 13.68
C LEU A 259 -5.92 10.88 15.15
N THR A 260 -6.05 12.08 15.69
CA THR A 260 -6.43 12.31 17.11
C THR A 260 -7.91 12.64 17.28
N LYS A 261 -8.57 13.08 16.21
CA LYS A 261 -10.01 13.35 16.16
C LYS A 261 -10.57 13.14 14.76
N VAL A 262 -11.80 12.71 14.68
CA VAL A 262 -12.53 12.57 13.41
C VAL A 262 -12.61 13.91 12.67
N GLY A 263 -12.45 13.86 11.34
CA GLY A 263 -12.58 15.03 10.47
C GLY A 263 -11.29 15.85 10.27
N GLN A 264 -10.13 15.37 10.75
CA GLN A 264 -8.86 16.04 10.47
C GLN A 264 -8.53 16.02 8.98
N ASN A 265 -7.90 17.12 8.52
CA ASN A 265 -7.39 17.28 7.15
C ASN A 265 -5.86 17.19 7.16
N PHE A 266 -5.31 16.34 6.28
CA PHE A 266 -3.87 16.08 6.18
C PHE A 266 -3.20 16.76 4.98
N GLY A 267 -3.92 17.63 4.24
CA GLY A 267 -3.32 18.65 3.38
C GLY A 267 -3.46 18.46 1.89
N PHE A 268 -3.45 17.21 1.38
CA PHE A 268 -3.53 16.97 -0.06
C PHE A 268 -4.82 17.59 -0.66
N PRO A 269 -4.76 18.26 -1.83
CA PRO A 269 -3.60 18.41 -2.73
C PRO A 269 -2.74 19.66 -2.49
N TYR A 270 -3.08 20.51 -1.55
CA TYR A 270 -2.52 21.87 -1.44
C TYR A 270 -1.29 21.98 -0.57
N CYS A 271 -1.17 21.10 0.41
CA CYS A 271 -0.12 21.14 1.43
C CYS A 271 0.45 19.74 1.65
N HIS A 272 1.76 19.63 1.74
CA HIS A 272 2.49 18.36 1.87
C HIS A 272 3.47 18.40 3.03
N ALA A 273 3.84 17.24 3.52
CA ALA A 273 4.89 17.05 4.52
C ALA A 273 4.78 18.05 5.68
N ASN A 274 5.87 18.69 6.08
CA ASN A 274 5.88 19.68 7.17
C ASN A 274 5.40 21.07 6.74
N GLY A 275 4.44 21.17 5.81
CA GLY A 275 3.84 22.43 5.43
C GLY A 275 4.40 23.06 4.18
N GLN A 276 4.72 22.23 3.23
CA GLN A 276 5.15 22.65 1.91
C GLN A 276 3.94 22.85 1.01
N PRO A 277 3.66 24.09 0.56
CA PRO A 277 2.64 24.33 -0.45
C PRO A 277 2.92 23.57 -1.75
N ASP A 278 1.87 23.08 -2.40
CA ASP A 278 2.04 22.50 -3.73
C ASP A 278 2.44 23.57 -4.76
N PRO A 279 3.46 23.34 -5.59
CA PRO A 279 3.90 24.33 -6.58
C PRO A 279 2.93 24.51 -7.74
N GLU A 280 2.08 23.52 -8.03
CA GLU A 280 1.18 23.53 -9.20
C GLU A 280 -0.27 23.84 -8.81
N ILE A 281 -0.76 23.32 -7.69
CA ILE A 281 -2.14 23.53 -7.20
C ILE A 281 -2.17 24.71 -6.22
N LYS A 282 -2.58 25.87 -6.71
CA LYS A 282 -2.54 27.09 -5.93
C LYS A 282 -3.80 27.28 -5.06
N LYS A 283 -3.59 27.69 -3.82
CA LYS A 283 -4.65 28.04 -2.87
C LYS A 283 -4.12 29.13 -1.94
N ALA A 284 -4.98 30.05 -1.51
CA ALA A 284 -4.65 30.97 -0.43
C ALA A 284 -4.50 30.19 0.88
N ASP A 285 -3.43 30.46 1.64
CA ASP A 285 -3.12 29.79 2.91
C ASP A 285 -3.23 28.25 2.83
N PRO A 286 -2.51 27.59 1.89
CA PRO A 286 -2.77 26.18 1.55
C PRO A 286 -2.55 25.22 2.71
N CYS A 287 -1.76 25.60 3.70
CA CYS A 287 -1.42 24.79 4.85
C CYS A 287 -2.11 25.22 6.16
N LYS A 288 -3.03 26.18 6.09
CA LYS A 288 -3.79 26.62 7.27
C LYS A 288 -4.76 25.54 7.74
N GLY A 289 -4.69 25.16 9.01
CA GLY A 289 -5.56 24.14 9.61
C GLY A 289 -5.25 22.72 9.21
N VAL A 290 -4.15 22.47 8.47
CA VAL A 290 -3.70 21.15 8.09
C VAL A 290 -2.98 20.46 9.27
N THR A 291 -3.34 19.22 9.54
CA THR A 291 -2.65 18.36 10.51
C THR A 291 -1.29 17.95 9.95
N ARG A 292 -0.23 18.18 10.73
CA ARG A 292 1.14 17.84 10.33
C ARG A 292 1.44 16.37 10.61
N PRO A 293 2.28 15.75 9.77
CA PRO A 293 2.78 14.40 10.05
C PRO A 293 3.61 14.38 11.35
N VAL A 294 3.58 13.25 12.02
CA VAL A 294 4.43 13.00 13.20
C VAL A 294 5.88 12.72 12.79
N ALA A 295 6.04 12.09 11.64
CA ALA A 295 7.36 11.79 11.06
C ALA A 295 7.32 11.82 9.54
N LEU A 296 8.47 12.15 8.95
CA LEU A 296 8.71 12.07 7.52
C LEU A 296 9.50 10.79 7.22
N MET A 297 9.07 10.05 6.19
CA MET A 297 9.57 8.72 5.89
C MET A 297 10.58 8.72 4.73
N GLY A 298 10.91 9.89 4.20
CA GLY A 298 11.78 10.11 3.05
C GLY A 298 11.02 10.26 1.73
N PRO A 299 11.55 11.06 0.77
CA PRO A 299 10.92 11.28 -0.53
C PRO A 299 10.83 9.98 -1.32
N HIS A 300 9.64 9.68 -1.83
CA HIS A 300 9.37 8.50 -2.66
C HIS A 300 9.72 7.16 -2.02
N ALA A 301 9.81 7.08 -0.68
CA ALA A 301 10.13 5.85 0.05
C ALA A 301 9.11 4.73 -0.20
N ALA A 302 7.91 5.09 -0.60
CA ALA A 302 6.73 4.25 -0.67
C ALA A 302 6.48 3.58 0.69
N ALA A 303 6.26 4.42 1.73
CA ALA A 303 5.94 3.97 3.08
C ALA A 303 4.56 3.31 3.08
N MET A 304 4.52 1.98 3.27
CA MET A 304 3.33 1.16 3.11
C MET A 304 2.84 0.59 4.43
N GLY A 305 2.97 -0.73 4.61
CA GLY A 305 2.47 -1.40 5.81
C GLY A 305 3.05 -0.85 7.10
N ILE A 306 2.21 -0.66 8.10
CA ILE A 306 2.59 -0.28 9.47
C ILE A 306 2.01 -1.29 10.45
N LYS A 307 2.77 -1.64 11.50
CA LYS A 307 2.31 -2.48 12.61
C LYS A 307 2.90 -1.99 13.93
N TRP A 308 2.04 -1.58 14.86
CA TRP A 308 2.43 -1.35 16.23
C TRP A 308 2.70 -2.67 16.93
N TYR A 309 3.89 -2.81 17.51
CA TYR A 309 4.29 -4.05 18.13
C TYR A 309 3.66 -4.23 19.54
N THR A 310 2.94 -5.33 19.69
CA THR A 310 2.27 -5.73 20.94
C THR A 310 2.68 -7.12 21.41
N GLY A 311 3.52 -7.82 20.61
CA GLY A 311 4.01 -9.16 20.91
C GLY A 311 4.95 -9.20 22.11
N LYS A 312 5.18 -10.38 22.64
CA LYS A 312 6.10 -10.61 23.77
C LYS A 312 7.45 -11.22 23.36
N MET A 313 7.60 -11.54 22.06
CA MET A 313 8.82 -12.22 21.58
C MET A 313 10.01 -11.26 21.51
N PHE A 314 9.80 -10.02 21.06
CA PHE A 314 10.89 -9.06 20.89
C PHE A 314 11.28 -8.40 22.22
N PRO A 315 12.53 -7.92 22.36
CA PRO A 315 13.00 -7.17 23.53
C PRO A 315 12.07 -6.00 23.91
N ALA A 316 12.08 -5.62 25.18
CA ALA A 316 11.22 -4.59 25.74
C ALA A 316 11.31 -3.23 24.99
N GLU A 317 12.46 -2.93 24.42
CA GLU A 317 12.68 -1.71 23.64
C GLU A 317 11.81 -1.61 22.39
N TYR A 318 11.27 -2.71 21.87
CA TYR A 318 10.36 -2.74 20.73
C TYR A 318 8.88 -2.63 21.12
N GLN A 319 8.57 -2.70 22.42
CA GLN A 319 7.20 -2.58 22.90
C GLN A 319 6.65 -1.18 22.63
N ASN A 320 5.42 -1.10 22.10
CA ASN A 320 4.74 0.14 21.72
C ASN A 320 5.55 1.00 20.71
N THR A 321 6.33 0.36 19.85
CA THR A 321 6.94 0.99 18.67
C THR A 321 6.29 0.48 17.41
N ALA A 322 6.34 1.25 16.33
CA ALA A 322 5.79 0.85 15.05
C ALA A 322 6.88 0.29 14.13
N PHE A 323 6.57 -0.80 13.43
CA PHE A 323 7.34 -1.27 12.29
C PHE A 323 6.67 -0.79 11.02
N ILE A 324 7.42 -0.09 10.16
CA ILE A 324 6.91 0.48 8.91
C ILE A 324 7.77 -0.03 7.77
N VAL A 325 7.09 -0.53 6.74
CA VAL A 325 7.74 -0.97 5.52
C VAL A 325 7.89 0.21 4.57
N ARG A 326 9.12 0.50 4.13
CA ARG A 326 9.41 1.38 3.01
C ARG A 326 9.71 0.51 1.80
N LYS A 327 8.74 0.38 0.92
CA LYS A 327 8.79 -0.54 -0.21
C LYS A 327 9.95 -0.26 -1.17
N GLY A 328 10.39 0.97 -1.21
CA GLY A 328 11.47 1.43 -2.05
C GLY A 328 11.02 2.34 -3.20
N SER A 329 11.84 3.34 -3.43
CA SER A 329 11.60 4.42 -4.38
C SER A 329 11.62 3.95 -5.84
N TRP A 330 11.10 4.79 -6.73
CA TRP A 330 11.21 4.64 -8.18
C TRP A 330 11.53 5.99 -8.85
N ASN A 331 11.09 7.07 -8.32
CA ASN A 331 11.14 8.41 -8.91
C ASN A 331 12.33 9.24 -8.36
N ARG A 332 13.48 8.57 -8.18
CA ARG A 332 14.71 9.14 -7.64
C ARG A 332 15.91 8.74 -8.49
N GLU A 333 16.99 9.51 -8.44
CA GLU A 333 18.28 9.11 -8.99
C GLU A 333 18.96 8.06 -8.10
N LYS A 334 18.89 8.27 -6.77
CA LYS A 334 19.43 7.34 -5.78
C LYS A 334 18.31 6.52 -5.15
N PRO A 335 18.37 5.17 -5.20
CA PRO A 335 17.40 4.32 -4.57
C PRO A 335 17.31 4.60 -3.07
N PHE A 336 16.10 4.57 -2.51
CA PHE A 336 15.85 4.83 -1.10
C PHE A 336 14.70 3.95 -0.58
N GLY A 337 14.78 3.53 0.68
CA GLY A 337 13.85 2.57 1.25
C GLY A 337 14.32 1.14 0.99
N PHE A 338 13.43 0.24 0.55
CA PHE A 338 13.66 -1.20 0.42
C PHE A 338 14.00 -1.84 1.75
N ASP A 339 13.29 -1.44 2.80
CA ASP A 339 13.58 -1.84 4.18
C ASP A 339 12.32 -1.87 5.06
N VAL A 340 12.50 -2.38 6.24
CA VAL A 340 11.58 -2.20 7.36
C VAL A 340 12.28 -1.33 8.39
N VAL A 341 11.64 -0.24 8.80
CA VAL A 341 12.13 0.63 9.86
C VAL A 341 11.33 0.43 11.14
N ASN A 342 11.98 0.63 12.28
CA ASN A 342 11.33 0.74 13.56
C ASN A 342 11.20 2.23 13.95
N VAL A 343 9.99 2.65 14.27
CA VAL A 343 9.66 4.03 14.66
C VAL A 343 9.24 4.05 16.11
N ARG A 344 9.95 4.82 16.91
CA ARG A 344 9.59 5.11 18.30
C ARG A 344 9.16 6.56 18.41
N VAL A 345 8.05 6.80 19.06
CA VAL A 345 7.58 8.15 19.38
C VAL A 345 7.81 8.39 20.87
N GLY A 346 8.57 9.42 21.18
CA GLY A 346 8.84 9.84 22.56
C GLY A 346 7.64 10.53 23.21
N GLU A 347 7.71 10.73 24.50
CA GLU A 347 6.68 11.49 25.27
C GLU A 347 6.57 12.94 24.81
N ASP A 348 7.65 13.50 24.26
CA ASP A 348 7.69 14.81 23.62
C ASP A 348 7.02 14.86 22.23
N GLY A 349 6.47 13.74 21.77
CA GLY A 349 5.84 13.58 20.46
C GLY A 349 6.82 13.46 19.29
N LYS A 350 8.13 13.50 19.53
CA LYS A 350 9.14 13.34 18.48
C LYS A 350 9.34 11.87 18.13
N ALA A 351 9.39 11.60 16.83
CA ALA A 351 9.67 10.27 16.32
C ALA A 351 11.17 10.07 16.05
N SER A 352 11.68 8.90 16.41
CA SER A 352 12.99 8.40 15.98
C SER A 352 12.79 7.21 15.06
N ILE A 353 13.48 7.20 13.93
CA ILE A 353 13.38 6.17 12.89
C ILE A 353 14.72 5.44 12.81
N ARG A 354 14.69 4.11 12.92
CA ARG A 354 15.88 3.26 12.85
C ARG A 354 15.66 2.13 11.83
N PRO A 355 16.64 1.77 11.01
CA PRO A 355 16.58 0.56 10.21
C PRO A 355 16.37 -0.67 11.10
N PHE A 356 15.50 -1.59 10.67
CA PHE A 356 15.25 -2.84 11.39
C PHE A 356 15.55 -4.06 10.52
N ALA A 357 14.98 -4.14 9.31
CA ALA A 357 15.33 -5.18 8.36
C ALA A 357 15.70 -4.55 7.02
N THR A 358 16.85 -4.92 6.47
CA THR A 358 17.42 -4.37 5.25
C THR A 358 17.98 -5.50 4.37
N GLY A 359 18.50 -5.17 3.20
CA GLY A 359 19.18 -6.12 2.32
C GLY A 359 18.41 -6.52 1.07
N TRP A 360 17.21 -5.98 0.84
CA TRP A 360 16.49 -6.15 -0.43
C TRP A 360 17.13 -5.35 -1.57
N GLN A 361 17.77 -4.24 -1.26
CA GLN A 361 18.57 -3.46 -2.20
C GLN A 361 20.00 -3.97 -2.22
N GLU A 362 20.61 -4.09 -3.40
CA GLU A 362 21.95 -4.67 -3.59
C GLU A 362 23.07 -3.64 -3.50
N GLY A 363 22.77 -2.35 -3.44
CA GLY A 363 23.78 -1.28 -3.47
C GLY A 363 24.41 -1.10 -4.85
N GLY A 364 25.35 -0.15 -4.96
CA GLY A 364 25.98 0.22 -6.21
C GLY A 364 25.21 1.27 -6.99
N GLU A 365 25.60 1.52 -8.25
CA GLU A 365 24.93 2.48 -9.11
C GLU A 365 23.60 1.95 -9.64
N GLY A 366 22.58 2.84 -9.68
CA GLY A 366 21.25 2.56 -10.22
C GLY A 366 20.36 1.73 -9.29
N TYR A 367 19.20 1.35 -9.81
CA TYR A 367 18.17 0.61 -9.08
C TYR A 367 18.44 -0.89 -9.15
N LYS A 368 19.31 -1.39 -8.28
CA LYS A 368 19.56 -2.83 -8.12
C LYS A 368 18.91 -3.33 -6.83
N PHE A 369 17.87 -4.10 -6.96
CA PHE A 369 17.17 -4.75 -5.85
C PHE A 369 16.67 -6.13 -6.29
N TRP A 370 16.67 -7.08 -5.39
CA TRP A 370 16.15 -8.42 -5.65
C TRP A 370 14.74 -8.63 -5.12
N GLY A 371 14.31 -7.80 -4.15
CA GLY A 371 12.99 -7.87 -3.57
C GLY A 371 12.44 -6.48 -3.24
N ARG A 372 11.13 -6.41 -3.01
CA ARG A 372 10.42 -5.20 -2.60
C ARG A 372 9.45 -5.52 -1.46
N PRO A 373 9.88 -5.32 -0.19
CA PRO A 373 9.00 -5.53 0.95
C PRO A 373 7.78 -4.61 0.83
N ALA A 374 6.61 -5.08 1.25
CA ALA A 374 5.38 -4.31 1.06
C ALA A 374 4.60 -4.10 2.36
N TYR A 375 4.34 -5.16 3.13
CA TYR A 375 3.57 -5.05 4.36
C TYR A 375 4.21 -5.84 5.49
N VAL A 376 3.78 -5.48 6.71
CA VAL A 376 4.17 -6.16 7.94
C VAL A 376 2.92 -6.59 8.71
N ALA A 377 2.92 -7.81 9.24
CA ALA A 377 1.89 -8.33 10.13
C ALA A 377 2.55 -8.98 11.35
N GLN A 378 1.85 -8.99 12.48
CA GLN A 378 2.32 -9.66 13.70
C GLN A 378 1.59 -10.99 13.87
N MET A 379 2.36 -12.04 14.12
CA MET A 379 1.83 -13.35 14.48
C MET A 379 1.48 -13.44 15.97
N PRO A 380 0.59 -14.35 16.37
CA PRO A 380 0.21 -14.51 17.79
C PRO A 380 1.39 -14.81 18.72
N ASP A 381 2.44 -15.47 18.24
CA ASP A 381 3.66 -15.75 19.00
C ASP A 381 4.60 -14.53 19.11
N GLY A 382 4.25 -13.43 18.47
CA GLY A 382 4.99 -12.17 18.51
C GLY A 382 6.04 -12.00 17.41
N ALA A 383 6.20 -12.95 16.50
CA ALA A 383 7.03 -12.75 15.33
C ALA A 383 6.38 -11.78 14.35
N LEU A 384 7.17 -11.13 13.51
CA LEU A 384 6.68 -10.33 12.39
C LEU A 384 6.78 -11.12 11.08
N LEU A 385 5.76 -11.00 10.26
CA LEU A 385 5.79 -11.39 8.85
C LEU A 385 5.96 -10.15 7.99
N VAL A 386 6.80 -10.26 6.96
CA VAL A 386 7.00 -9.19 5.96
C VAL A 386 6.71 -9.79 4.59
N SER A 387 5.74 -9.24 3.86
CA SER A 387 5.46 -9.64 2.49
C SER A 387 6.38 -8.95 1.50
N ASP A 388 6.71 -9.64 0.42
CA ASP A 388 7.53 -9.13 -0.68
C ASP A 388 6.80 -9.35 -2.00
N GLU A 389 6.35 -8.25 -2.61
CA GLU A 389 5.56 -8.33 -3.84
C GLU A 389 6.39 -8.70 -5.07
N GLN A 390 7.70 -8.41 -5.06
CA GLN A 390 8.56 -8.62 -6.23
C GLN A 390 8.84 -10.10 -6.46
N VAL A 391 9.25 -10.81 -5.41
CA VAL A 391 9.62 -12.22 -5.49
C VAL A 391 8.50 -13.18 -5.07
N GLY A 392 7.39 -12.64 -4.56
CA GLY A 392 6.24 -13.43 -4.14
C GLY A 392 6.47 -14.22 -2.86
N ALA A 393 7.13 -13.63 -1.89
CA ALA A 393 7.51 -14.26 -0.63
C ALA A 393 6.90 -13.60 0.59
N ILE A 394 6.89 -14.33 1.70
CA ILE A 394 6.69 -13.82 3.05
C ILE A 394 7.91 -14.25 3.87
N TYR A 395 8.53 -13.30 4.52
CA TYR A 395 9.61 -13.53 5.48
C TYR A 395 9.07 -13.50 6.90
N ARG A 396 9.60 -14.36 7.77
CA ARG A 396 9.35 -14.33 9.21
C ARG A 396 10.54 -13.75 9.92
N ILE A 397 10.34 -12.74 10.74
CA ILE A 397 11.36 -12.17 11.62
C ILE A 397 11.01 -12.54 13.06
N SER A 398 11.90 -13.29 13.69
CA SER A 398 11.78 -13.76 15.06
C SER A 398 12.98 -13.33 15.89
N TYR A 399 12.81 -13.29 17.21
CA TYR A 399 13.91 -13.01 18.15
C TYR A 399 14.22 -14.23 18.99
N GLN A 400 15.50 -14.55 19.09
CA GLN A 400 16.01 -15.57 19.98
C GLN A 400 16.97 -14.89 20.97
N LYS A 401 16.60 -14.90 22.26
CA LYS A 401 17.47 -14.35 23.28
C LYS A 401 18.86 -15.00 23.17
N PRO A 402 19.93 -14.22 23.00
CA PRO A 402 21.27 -14.79 22.96
C PRO A 402 21.50 -15.67 24.21
N LYS A 403 22.02 -16.88 24.03
CA LYS A 403 22.45 -17.69 25.17
C LYS A 403 23.47 -16.89 25.93
N ALA A 404 23.28 -16.71 27.23
CA ALA A 404 24.29 -16.11 28.08
C ALA A 404 25.61 -16.85 27.84
N ALA A 405 26.68 -16.11 27.51
CA ALA A 405 27.99 -16.71 27.37
C ALA A 405 28.30 -17.43 28.71
N ALA A 406 28.55 -18.73 28.65
CA ALA A 406 28.97 -19.46 29.82
C ALA A 406 30.19 -18.73 30.36
N LYS A 407 30.09 -18.21 31.59
CA LYS A 407 31.28 -17.68 32.31
C LYS A 407 32.31 -18.78 32.30
N LYS A 408 33.38 -18.62 31.55
CA LYS A 408 34.57 -19.46 31.74
C LYS A 408 35.01 -19.28 33.18
N GLN A 409 34.84 -20.33 33.97
CA GLN A 409 35.45 -20.43 35.30
C GLN A 409 36.96 -20.53 35.16
#